data_00bebc4ef5318fec30b538c24dfff435
#
_entry.id   00bebc4ef5318fec30b538c24dfff435
#
_cell.length_a   1.000
_cell.length_b   1.000
_cell.length_c   1.000
_cell.angle_alpha   90.00
_cell.angle_beta   90.00
_cell.angle_gamma   90.00
#
_symmetry.space_group_name_H-M   'P 1'
#
loop_
_entity.id
_entity.type
_entity.pdbx_description
1 polymer ?
#
loop_
_entity_poly.entity_id
_entity_poly.type
_entity_poly.pdbx_seq_one_letter_code
_entity_poly.pdbx_strand_id
1 'polypeptide(L)'
;KSAMNNLSKLNLIDVLNDNIITKNKPVLGICLGMQIMTCTSEEGSCNGLGWIDGKTKLFKVKKRIPQIGWNSVKILKNTKLLSSNDLIENRNELFFVHSYYVDLNNHSDGLLETTYSNKNFYSGFSKGNIYGVQFHPEKSYDIGQKLISNFICNV
;
A
#
# COMPACT_ATOMS: atom_id res chain seq x y z
N LYS A 1 0.35 -15.43 -1.90
CA LYS A 1 -0.34 -16.74 -1.79
C LYS A 1 -0.47 -17.18 -0.34
N SER A 2 0.62 -17.26 0.43
CA SER A 2 0.58 -17.73 1.83
C SER A 2 -0.36 -16.90 2.72
N ALA A 3 -0.35 -15.58 2.60
CA ALA A 3 -1.24 -14.71 3.36
C ALA A 3 -2.72 -15.01 3.07
N MET A 4 -3.11 -15.09 1.78
CA MET A 4 -4.49 -15.40 1.39
C MET A 4 -4.92 -16.79 1.87
N ASN A 5 -4.02 -17.78 1.77
CA ASN A 5 -4.29 -19.12 2.30
C ASN A 5 -4.53 -19.11 3.83
N ASN A 6 -3.75 -18.32 4.57
CA ASN A 6 -3.92 -18.20 6.03
C ASN A 6 -5.23 -17.48 6.38
N LEU A 7 -5.57 -16.39 5.69
CA LEU A 7 -6.86 -15.71 5.86
C LEU A 7 -8.05 -16.67 5.61
N SER A 8 -7.96 -17.48 4.55
CA SER A 8 -8.98 -18.47 4.23
C SER A 8 -9.07 -19.57 5.29
N LYS A 9 -7.94 -20.16 5.70
CA LYS A 9 -7.90 -21.21 6.73
C LYS A 9 -8.45 -20.75 8.09
N LEU A 10 -8.26 -19.48 8.41
CA LEU A 10 -8.74 -18.87 9.66
C LEU A 10 -10.16 -18.30 9.54
N ASN A 11 -10.83 -18.47 8.40
CA ASN A 11 -12.17 -17.93 8.11
C ASN A 11 -12.26 -16.41 8.33
N LEU A 12 -11.16 -15.68 8.04
CA LEU A 12 -11.09 -14.22 8.27
C LEU A 12 -11.57 -13.39 7.08
N ILE A 13 -11.68 -13.96 5.89
CA ILE A 13 -12.04 -13.20 4.67
C ILE A 13 -13.44 -12.58 4.81
N ASP A 14 -14.43 -13.36 5.25
CA ASP A 14 -15.80 -12.87 5.41
C ASP A 14 -15.91 -11.84 6.55
N VAL A 15 -15.18 -12.05 7.64
CA VAL A 15 -15.10 -11.10 8.76
C VAL A 15 -14.50 -9.78 8.32
N LEU A 16 -13.43 -9.82 7.52
CA LEU A 16 -12.80 -8.62 6.95
C LEU A 16 -13.75 -7.91 5.98
N ASN A 17 -14.40 -8.65 5.07
CA ASN A 17 -15.37 -8.08 4.13
C ASN A 17 -16.53 -7.40 4.87
N ASP A 18 -17.11 -8.06 5.88
CA ASP A 18 -18.19 -7.48 6.68
C ASP A 18 -17.75 -6.16 7.36
N ASN A 19 -16.58 -6.14 7.98
CA ASN A 19 -16.11 -4.94 8.68
C ASN A 19 -15.70 -3.81 7.74
N ILE A 20 -15.00 -4.12 6.65
CA ILE A 20 -14.39 -3.10 5.79
C ILE A 20 -15.35 -2.64 4.70
N ILE A 21 -16.04 -3.57 4.04
CA ILE A 21 -16.91 -3.26 2.89
C ILE A 21 -18.31 -2.94 3.38
N THR A 22 -18.89 -3.78 4.26
CA THR A 22 -20.29 -3.60 4.70
C THR A 22 -20.40 -2.52 5.77
N LYS A 23 -19.56 -2.58 6.81
CA LYS A 23 -19.58 -1.63 7.94
C LYS A 23 -18.72 -0.39 7.72
N ASN A 24 -18.03 -0.29 6.59
CA ASN A 24 -17.19 0.84 6.19
C ASN A 24 -16.16 1.26 7.23
N LYS A 25 -15.61 0.31 8.01
CA LYS A 25 -14.54 0.60 8.97
C LYS A 25 -13.24 0.90 8.23
N PRO A 26 -12.44 1.88 8.68
CA PRO A 26 -11.17 2.18 8.04
C PRO A 26 -10.17 1.04 8.18
N VAL A 27 -9.38 0.84 7.12
CA VAL A 27 -8.31 -0.16 7.07
C VAL A 27 -7.06 0.41 6.41
N LEU A 28 -5.90 0.11 7.00
CA LEU A 28 -4.59 0.43 6.43
C LEU A 28 -3.82 -0.86 6.15
N GLY A 29 -3.56 -1.15 4.87
CA GLY A 29 -2.68 -2.23 4.45
C GLY A 29 -1.25 -1.75 4.33
N ILE A 30 -0.31 -2.36 5.08
CA ILE A 30 1.11 -2.06 5.02
C ILE A 30 1.83 -3.18 4.25
N CYS A 31 2.65 -2.81 3.26
CA CYS A 31 3.47 -3.70 2.44
C CYS A 31 2.65 -4.86 1.85
N LEU A 32 2.80 -6.07 2.37
CA LEU A 32 1.99 -7.24 1.96
C LEU A 32 0.49 -7.00 2.18
N GLY A 33 0.12 -6.27 3.26
CA GLY A 33 -1.27 -5.88 3.53
C GLY A 33 -1.87 -5.05 2.40
N MET A 34 -1.12 -4.09 1.84
CA MET A 34 -1.52 -3.33 0.66
C MET A 34 -1.73 -4.24 -0.55
N GLN A 35 -0.82 -5.18 -0.78
CA GLN A 35 -0.82 -6.05 -1.96
C GLN A 35 -1.98 -7.04 -1.98
N ILE A 36 -2.34 -7.61 -0.83
CA ILE A 36 -3.47 -8.57 -0.77
C ILE A 36 -4.85 -7.92 -0.98
N MET A 37 -4.96 -6.59 -0.90
CA MET A 37 -6.21 -5.88 -1.17
C MET A 37 -6.55 -5.79 -2.67
N THR A 38 -5.60 -6.05 -3.57
CA THR A 38 -5.81 -6.05 -5.03
C THR A 38 -6.61 -7.26 -5.51
N CYS A 39 -7.04 -7.25 -6.79
CA CYS A 39 -7.78 -8.36 -7.37
C CYS A 39 -6.92 -9.62 -7.53
N THR A 40 -5.69 -9.45 -8.03
CA THR A 40 -4.79 -10.58 -8.33
C THR A 40 -3.34 -10.23 -8.01
N SER A 41 -2.53 -11.27 -7.80
CA SER A 41 -1.10 -11.14 -7.54
C SER A 41 -0.29 -12.12 -8.37
N GLU A 42 0.79 -11.61 -9.00
CA GLU A 42 1.81 -12.47 -9.63
C GLU A 42 2.63 -13.24 -8.58
N GLU A 43 2.63 -12.82 -7.30
CA GLU A 43 3.23 -13.57 -6.20
C GLU A 43 2.41 -14.82 -5.89
N GLY A 44 2.86 -15.95 -6.45
CA GLY A 44 2.19 -17.24 -6.31
C GLY A 44 0.93 -17.38 -7.16
N SER A 45 0.69 -16.50 -8.13
CA SER A 45 -0.43 -16.54 -9.09
C SER A 45 -1.77 -16.79 -8.39
N CYS A 46 -2.19 -15.87 -7.54
CA CYS A 46 -3.39 -16.04 -6.71
C CYS A 46 -4.29 -14.79 -6.73
N ASN A 47 -5.53 -14.98 -6.34
CA ASN A 47 -6.46 -13.87 -6.09
C ASN A 47 -6.13 -13.20 -4.76
N GLY A 48 -6.37 -11.89 -4.68
CA GLY A 48 -6.39 -11.10 -3.47
C GLY A 48 -7.83 -10.94 -2.93
N LEU A 49 -8.02 -9.93 -2.08
CA LEU A 49 -9.33 -9.60 -1.50
C LEU A 49 -10.28 -8.88 -2.48
N GLY A 50 -9.74 -8.32 -3.57
CA GLY A 50 -10.53 -7.65 -4.61
C GLY A 50 -11.13 -6.30 -4.20
N TRP A 51 -10.66 -5.69 -3.12
CA TRP A 51 -11.18 -4.40 -2.65
C TRP A 51 -10.73 -3.23 -3.53
N ILE A 52 -9.54 -3.36 -4.10
CA ILE A 52 -8.91 -2.37 -4.97
C ILE A 52 -8.80 -2.93 -6.38
N ASP A 53 -9.31 -2.18 -7.35
CA ASP A 53 -9.20 -2.53 -8.76
C ASP A 53 -7.77 -2.32 -9.24
N GLY A 54 -7.01 -3.40 -9.21
CA GLY A 54 -5.58 -3.41 -9.54
C GLY A 54 -4.99 -4.80 -9.40
N LYS A 55 -3.71 -4.89 -9.71
CA LYS A 55 -2.92 -6.13 -9.70
C LYS A 55 -1.60 -5.91 -9.01
N THR A 56 -1.16 -6.90 -8.25
CA THR A 56 0.21 -6.94 -7.71
C THR A 56 1.14 -7.60 -8.71
N LYS A 57 2.15 -6.87 -9.19
CA LYS A 57 3.08 -7.28 -10.26
C LYS A 57 4.51 -7.37 -9.75
N LEU A 58 5.29 -8.30 -10.29
CA LEU A 58 6.73 -8.39 -10.05
C LEU A 58 7.46 -7.22 -10.74
N PHE A 59 8.43 -6.61 -10.08
CA PHE A 59 9.31 -5.66 -10.75
C PHE A 59 10.11 -6.33 -11.88
N LYS A 60 10.08 -5.70 -13.05
CA LYS A 60 10.91 -6.06 -14.21
C LYS A 60 11.84 -4.89 -14.51
N VAL A 61 12.84 -4.70 -13.67
CA VAL A 61 13.77 -3.56 -13.69
C VAL A 61 15.24 -4.03 -13.71
N LYS A 62 16.16 -3.15 -14.11
CA LYS A 62 17.60 -3.47 -14.15
C LYS A 62 18.26 -3.50 -12.77
N LYS A 63 17.72 -2.75 -11.81
CA LYS A 63 18.22 -2.75 -10.43
C LYS A 63 17.88 -4.07 -9.72
N ARG A 64 18.62 -4.36 -8.65
CA ARG A 64 18.42 -5.54 -7.81
C ARG A 64 16.99 -5.57 -7.23
N ILE A 65 16.39 -6.76 -7.20
CA ILE A 65 15.12 -7.06 -6.55
C ILE A 65 15.43 -8.01 -5.39
N PRO A 66 14.85 -7.82 -4.20
CA PRO A 66 13.88 -6.78 -3.84
C PRO A 66 14.48 -5.36 -3.79
N GLN A 67 13.62 -4.32 -3.97
CA GLN A 67 13.94 -2.96 -3.53
C GLN A 67 14.07 -3.00 -2.02
N ILE A 68 15.25 -2.66 -1.50
CA ILE A 68 15.53 -2.56 -0.05
C ILE A 68 16.18 -1.21 0.21
N GLY A 69 15.63 -0.45 1.15
CA GLY A 69 16.19 0.82 1.61
C GLY A 69 15.22 1.99 1.51
N TRP A 70 15.77 3.16 1.72
CA TRP A 70 15.04 4.44 1.71
C TRP A 70 14.80 4.91 0.28
N ASN A 71 13.61 5.42 0.04
CA ASN A 71 13.26 6.00 -1.25
C ASN A 71 12.20 7.09 -1.06
N SER A 72 12.25 8.09 -1.94
CA SER A 72 11.34 9.23 -1.88
C SER A 72 9.96 8.87 -2.40
N VAL A 73 8.95 9.53 -1.83
CA VAL A 73 7.56 9.46 -2.29
C VAL A 73 7.10 10.82 -2.81
N LYS A 74 6.26 10.79 -3.83
CA LYS A 74 5.54 11.94 -4.35
C LYS A 74 4.06 11.79 -3.98
N ILE A 75 3.48 12.80 -3.34
CA ILE A 75 2.04 12.84 -3.08
C ILE A 75 1.31 13.19 -4.38
N LEU A 76 0.37 12.34 -4.77
CA LEU A 76 -0.49 12.56 -5.94
C LEU A 76 -1.79 13.27 -5.55
N LYS A 77 -2.29 13.03 -4.34
CA LYS A 77 -3.45 13.71 -3.76
C LYS A 77 -3.32 13.82 -2.25
N ASN A 78 -3.83 14.92 -1.70
CA ASN A 78 -3.93 15.11 -0.25
C ASN A 78 -5.10 14.31 0.31
N THR A 79 -4.88 13.64 1.44
CA THR A 79 -5.91 12.89 2.17
C THR A 79 -5.73 13.10 3.66
N LYS A 80 -6.65 12.56 4.47
CA LYS A 80 -6.50 12.54 5.93
C LYS A 80 -5.31 11.69 6.39
N LEU A 81 -4.90 10.69 5.58
CA LEU A 81 -3.76 9.84 5.88
C LEU A 81 -2.43 10.58 5.74
N LEU A 82 -2.26 11.31 4.64
CA LEU A 82 -1.05 12.07 4.34
C LEU A 82 -1.35 13.20 3.38
N SER A 83 -0.75 14.37 3.64
CA SER A 83 -0.86 15.57 2.81
C SER A 83 0.52 16.15 2.51
N SER A 84 0.58 17.08 1.56
CA SER A 84 1.83 17.78 1.22
C SER A 84 2.44 18.53 2.41
N ASN A 85 1.62 18.95 3.37
CA ASN A 85 2.08 19.62 4.57
C ASN A 85 2.74 18.67 5.59
N ASP A 86 2.52 17.36 5.45
CA ASP A 86 3.15 16.35 6.30
C ASP A 86 4.56 15.99 5.81
N LEU A 87 4.90 16.39 4.57
CA LEU A 87 6.23 16.20 4.01
C LEU A 87 7.16 17.33 4.46
N ILE A 88 8.29 16.97 5.03
CA ILE A 88 9.35 17.91 5.41
C ILE A 88 10.28 18.07 4.20
N GLU A 89 10.62 19.30 3.85
CA GLU A 89 11.57 19.61 2.78
C GLU A 89 12.85 18.78 2.94
N ASN A 90 13.22 18.02 1.90
CA ASN A 90 14.38 17.11 1.87
C ASN A 90 14.34 15.88 2.81
N ARG A 91 13.19 15.51 3.39
CA ARG A 91 13.03 14.32 4.25
C ARG A 91 11.83 13.45 3.89
N ASN A 92 11.59 13.25 2.59
CA ASN A 92 10.43 12.50 2.09
C ASN A 92 10.77 11.03 1.81
N GLU A 93 11.81 10.51 2.47
CA GLU A 93 12.24 9.13 2.28
C GLU A 93 11.56 8.20 3.28
N LEU A 94 11.03 7.11 2.73
CA LEU A 94 10.34 6.05 3.46
C LEU A 94 11.04 4.73 3.20
N PHE A 95 10.96 3.80 4.14
CA PHE A 95 11.67 2.52 4.06
C PHE A 95 10.87 1.47 3.29
N PHE A 96 11.48 0.94 2.24
CA PHE A 96 10.91 -0.09 1.36
C PHE A 96 11.67 -1.42 1.49
N VAL A 97 10.93 -2.54 1.43
CA VAL A 97 11.49 -3.88 1.26
C VAL A 97 10.46 -4.75 0.52
N HIS A 98 10.53 -4.77 -0.81
CA HIS A 98 9.56 -5.53 -1.62
C HIS A 98 10.08 -5.85 -3.02
N SER A 99 9.55 -6.94 -3.60
CA SER A 99 9.81 -7.37 -4.97
C SER A 99 8.64 -7.10 -5.90
N TYR A 100 7.45 -6.89 -5.34
CA TYR A 100 6.20 -6.68 -6.08
C TYR A 100 5.65 -5.29 -5.77
N TYR A 101 4.90 -4.73 -6.71
CA TYR A 101 4.24 -3.42 -6.58
C TYR A 101 2.78 -3.50 -7.04
N VAL A 102 1.96 -2.59 -6.58
CA VAL A 102 0.56 -2.48 -7.01
C VAL A 102 0.47 -1.64 -8.28
N ASP A 103 -0.20 -2.19 -9.29
CA ASP A 103 -0.58 -1.55 -10.54
C ASP A 103 -2.09 -1.34 -10.53
N LEU A 104 -2.53 -0.08 -10.44
CA LEU A 104 -3.94 0.29 -10.33
C LEU A 104 -4.56 0.42 -11.71
N ASN A 105 -5.73 -0.17 -11.94
CA ASN A 105 -6.54 0.09 -13.13
C ASN A 105 -7.21 1.46 -13.04
N ASN A 106 -7.71 1.83 -11.85
CA ASN A 106 -8.24 3.16 -11.59
C ASN A 106 -7.14 4.06 -10.99
N HIS A 107 -6.55 4.91 -11.82
CA HIS A 107 -5.48 5.82 -11.42
C HIS A 107 -5.92 6.88 -10.39
N SER A 108 -7.21 7.17 -10.27
CA SER A 108 -7.73 8.12 -9.27
C SER A 108 -7.60 7.61 -7.82
N ASP A 109 -7.42 6.30 -7.63
CA ASP A 109 -7.18 5.71 -6.33
C ASP A 109 -5.70 5.87 -5.87
N GLY A 110 -4.79 6.27 -6.78
CA GLY A 110 -3.38 6.52 -6.47
C GLY A 110 -3.23 7.67 -5.48
N LEU A 111 -2.55 7.40 -4.36
CA LEU A 111 -2.26 8.36 -3.30
C LEU A 111 -0.81 8.84 -3.37
N LEU A 112 0.12 7.90 -3.49
CA LEU A 112 1.56 8.14 -3.49
C LEU A 112 2.21 7.44 -4.67
N GLU A 113 3.23 8.07 -5.25
CA GLU A 113 4.06 7.52 -6.31
C GLU A 113 5.52 7.48 -5.86
N THR A 114 6.24 6.46 -6.29
CA THR A 114 7.67 6.28 -6.08
C THR A 114 8.31 5.78 -7.36
N THR A 115 9.57 6.18 -7.60
CA THR A 115 10.37 5.70 -8.73
C THR A 115 11.42 4.72 -8.24
N TYR A 116 11.43 3.51 -8.79
CA TYR A 116 12.51 2.53 -8.57
C TYR A 116 13.13 2.10 -9.89
N SER A 117 14.44 2.31 -10.05
CA SER A 117 15.09 2.24 -11.35
C SER A 117 14.42 3.23 -12.31
N ASN A 118 13.90 2.78 -13.43
CA ASN A 118 13.16 3.62 -14.39
C ASN A 118 11.65 3.32 -14.36
N LYS A 119 11.16 2.72 -13.27
CA LYS A 119 9.75 2.36 -13.12
C LYS A 119 9.10 3.22 -12.05
N ASN A 120 8.09 3.99 -12.44
CA ASN A 120 7.16 4.61 -11.50
C ASN A 120 6.11 3.59 -11.10
N PHE A 121 5.74 3.58 -9.83
CA PHE A 121 4.71 2.72 -9.27
C PHE A 121 3.95 3.41 -8.15
N TYR A 122 2.73 2.98 -7.89
CA TYR A 122 1.96 3.46 -6.76
C TYR A 122 2.51 2.89 -5.47
N SER A 123 3.15 3.75 -4.66
CA SER A 123 3.62 3.41 -3.31
C SER A 123 2.56 3.63 -2.24
N GLY A 124 1.39 4.14 -2.62
CA GLY A 124 0.20 4.23 -1.80
C GLY A 124 -1.06 4.43 -2.63
N PHE A 125 -2.19 3.95 -2.10
CA PHE A 125 -3.52 4.19 -2.65
C PHE A 125 -4.53 4.52 -1.55
N SER A 126 -5.64 5.14 -1.94
CA SER A 126 -6.81 5.32 -1.07
C SER A 126 -8.10 5.27 -1.86
N LYS A 127 -9.09 4.50 -1.38
CA LYS A 127 -10.44 4.39 -1.94
C LYS A 127 -11.44 4.30 -0.79
N GLY A 128 -12.18 5.39 -0.57
CA GLY A 128 -13.08 5.46 0.58
C GLY A 128 -12.35 5.28 1.91
N ASN A 129 -12.74 4.24 2.66
CA ASN A 129 -12.17 3.86 3.93
C ASN A 129 -10.94 2.93 3.83
N ILE A 130 -10.52 2.57 2.61
CA ILE A 130 -9.43 1.61 2.35
C ILE A 130 -8.17 2.37 1.96
N TYR A 131 -7.09 2.15 2.70
CA TYR A 131 -5.78 2.73 2.48
C TYR A 131 -4.73 1.64 2.35
N GLY A 132 -3.76 1.85 1.49
CA GLY A 132 -2.61 0.95 1.34
C GLY A 132 -1.32 1.72 1.13
N VAL A 133 -0.23 1.26 1.75
CA VAL A 133 1.12 1.79 1.57
C VAL A 133 2.12 0.65 1.37
N GLN A 134 3.04 0.81 0.42
CA GLN A 134 4.03 -0.22 0.09
C GLN A 134 5.24 -0.19 1.01
N PHE A 135 5.60 0.97 1.52
CA PHE A 135 6.68 1.14 2.50
C PHE A 135 6.24 0.70 3.90
N HIS A 136 7.19 0.65 4.81
CA HIS A 136 7.00 0.34 6.22
C HIS A 136 6.97 1.63 7.04
N PRO A 137 5.80 2.22 7.35
CA PRO A 137 5.73 3.45 8.13
C PRO A 137 6.33 3.30 9.52
N GLU A 138 6.23 2.10 10.13
CA GLU A 138 6.83 1.79 11.44
C GLU A 138 8.37 1.83 11.43
N LYS A 139 8.99 1.87 10.24
CA LYS A 139 10.45 2.00 10.05
C LYS A 139 10.85 3.33 9.40
N SER A 140 9.91 4.26 9.24
CA SER A 140 10.07 5.43 8.39
C SER A 140 10.09 6.74 9.19
N TYR A 141 10.74 6.73 10.36
CA TYR A 141 10.95 7.90 11.24
C TYR A 141 9.68 8.76 11.43
N ASP A 142 9.84 10.07 11.51
CA ASP A 142 8.77 11.02 11.82
C ASP A 142 7.60 10.99 10.84
N ILE A 143 7.89 10.88 9.54
CA ILE A 143 6.84 10.83 8.50
C ILE A 143 6.02 9.55 8.58
N GLY A 144 6.66 8.42 8.91
CA GLY A 144 5.98 7.16 9.12
C GLY A 144 5.10 7.19 10.38
N GLN A 145 5.62 7.74 11.47
CA GLN A 145 4.85 7.96 12.71
C GLN A 145 3.67 8.90 12.47
N LYS A 146 3.87 9.98 11.73
CA LYS A 146 2.81 10.93 11.37
C LYS A 146 1.69 10.25 10.59
N LEU A 147 2.04 9.40 9.62
CA LEU A 147 1.07 8.64 8.85
C LEU A 147 0.23 7.72 9.74
N ILE A 148 0.88 6.96 10.63
CA ILE A 148 0.17 6.07 11.58
C ILE A 148 -0.73 6.89 12.51
N SER A 149 -0.23 8.00 13.06
CA SER A 149 -1.02 8.89 13.90
C SER A 149 -2.22 9.46 13.17
N ASN A 150 -2.04 9.91 11.92
CA ASN A 150 -3.14 10.41 11.09
C ASN A 150 -4.19 9.32 10.83
N PHE A 151 -3.76 8.07 10.57
CA PHE A 151 -4.70 6.97 10.40
C PHE A 151 -5.54 6.72 11.66
N ILE A 152 -4.92 6.74 12.83
CA ILE A 152 -5.61 6.48 14.11
C ILE A 152 -6.56 7.62 14.50
N CYS A 153 -6.15 8.87 14.28
CA CYS A 153 -6.85 10.03 14.82
C CYS A 153 -7.81 10.70 13.83
N ASN A 154 -7.58 10.58 12.52
CA ASN A 154 -8.26 11.39 11.52
C ASN A 154 -9.03 10.56 10.47
N VAL A 155 -8.74 9.26 10.36
CA VAL A 155 -9.41 8.35 9.43
C VAL A 155 -10.42 7.49 10.17
#